data_3980a949fd7edb6443a6845a575b0dc7
#
_entry.id   3980a949fd7edb6443a6845a575b0dc7
#
_cell.length_a   1.000
_cell.length_b   1.000
_cell.length_c   1.000
_cell.angle_alpha   90.00
_cell.angle_beta   90.00
_cell.angle_gamma   90.00
#
_symmetry.space_group_name_H-M   'P 1'
#
loop_
_entity.id
_entity.type
_entity.pdbx_description
1 polymer ?
#
loop_
_entity_poly.entity_id
_entity_poly.type
_entity_poly.pdbx_seq_one_letter_code
_entity_poly.pdbx_strand_id
1 'polypeptide(L)'
;MTDAEKLKRIMQDPMLWMTSFASVPDKTGRVVKFVPTPQQKYLMQNKSKYNIILKARQGGISTVVMLYACYLALTRQNVTCLLMSYSTQSVTENFSKLRAIYDYLPDVVKKEETANSRTQLSFINHSKIICCTCGSTDKSRGSSIVLAHVSEAGLCKDENLEKQLLAIEQALVPGGEIFIESTAKGINYFHTLWNKAVSHENNYKPVFFPWYREKRMFASEYIEFSDVFKAREGHYLTVEELDEYEKWLYEQGATLQMIMWRRIKIANSSEESFAQEFPATPEEAFLNSDGANVFDTKLINEQIINVKRNIKELPLPNDMTPTMRKWKKYLKIWKYPEKGKRYYAGIDSAEGLSGDRDYSVMSVLDADGFQCGIFRCNKIKPYEFTQICYDLAVYFQKALLCPERASSGHVVIDKLKEEYHYNNIMRYQTYDDRGRKGRKKWGWESNSKSKPIMINRFVEWFETREIFICSLDTLHEMTLYQNIDGSMNGVGGHDDTVIATGLACEALHYKNHFLTS
;
A
#
# COMPACT_ATOMS: atom_id res chain seq x y z
N MET A 1 17.34 34.63 -27.52
CA MET A 1 18.03 33.35 -27.23
C MET A 1 18.49 32.76 -28.54
N THR A 2 19.80 32.60 -28.70
CA THR A 2 20.40 32.00 -29.89
C THR A 2 20.09 30.51 -29.99
N ASP A 3 20.24 29.88 -31.13
CA ASP A 3 20.00 28.45 -31.30
C ASP A 3 20.99 27.61 -30.45
N ALA A 4 22.21 28.09 -30.25
CA ALA A 4 23.19 27.49 -29.36
C ALA A 4 22.75 27.53 -27.89
N GLU A 5 22.16 28.61 -27.41
CA GLU A 5 21.61 28.76 -26.07
C GLU A 5 20.37 27.84 -25.86
N LYS A 6 19.52 27.72 -26.90
CA LYS A 6 18.38 26.79 -26.88
C LYS A 6 18.85 25.35 -26.78
N LEU A 7 19.82 24.95 -27.60
CA LEU A 7 20.38 23.60 -27.59
C LEU A 7 21.01 23.28 -26.21
N LYS A 8 21.80 24.22 -25.68
CA LYS A 8 22.41 24.07 -24.34
C LYS A 8 21.35 23.83 -23.25
N ARG A 9 20.26 24.60 -23.28
CA ARG A 9 19.14 24.44 -22.35
C ARG A 9 18.47 23.08 -22.49
N ILE A 10 18.24 22.64 -23.75
CA ILE A 10 17.63 21.31 -24.01
C ILE A 10 18.54 20.20 -23.48
N MET A 11 19.86 20.31 -23.71
CA MET A 11 20.81 19.30 -23.25
C MET A 11 20.97 19.22 -21.72
N GLN A 12 20.57 20.26 -20.99
CA GLN A 12 20.61 20.31 -19.52
C GLN A 12 19.33 19.85 -18.83
N ASP A 13 18.21 19.77 -19.54
CA ASP A 13 16.91 19.41 -19.01
C ASP A 13 16.43 18.08 -19.61
N PRO A 14 16.30 17.01 -18.79
CA PRO A 14 15.86 15.70 -19.29
C PRO A 14 14.51 15.74 -20.01
N MET A 15 13.54 16.50 -19.50
CA MET A 15 12.21 16.56 -20.10
C MET A 15 12.23 17.32 -21.43
N LEU A 16 12.95 18.42 -21.50
CA LEU A 16 13.16 19.16 -22.77
C LEU A 16 13.88 18.28 -23.78
N TRP A 17 14.91 17.53 -23.37
CA TRP A 17 15.64 16.63 -24.26
C TRP A 17 14.72 15.54 -24.84
N MET A 18 13.96 14.83 -23.95
CA MET A 18 13.04 13.78 -24.39
C MET A 18 11.97 14.30 -25.36
N THR A 19 11.34 15.43 -25.04
CA THR A 19 10.29 16.02 -25.90
C THR A 19 10.81 16.61 -27.21
N SER A 20 12.08 17.03 -27.23
CA SER A 20 12.70 17.60 -28.45
C SER A 20 13.19 16.51 -29.40
N PHE A 21 13.76 15.43 -28.88
CA PHE A 21 14.51 14.49 -29.71
C PHE A 21 13.90 13.06 -29.74
N ALA A 22 13.22 12.64 -28.71
CA ALA A 22 12.78 11.25 -28.63
C ALA A 22 11.51 10.98 -29.46
N SER A 23 11.47 9.80 -30.05
CA SER A 23 10.29 9.19 -30.64
C SER A 23 10.10 7.78 -30.08
N VAL A 24 8.85 7.35 -29.95
CA VAL A 24 8.49 6.06 -29.39
C VAL A 24 7.42 5.37 -30.26
N PRO A 25 7.37 4.05 -30.33
CA PRO A 25 6.26 3.37 -30.97
C PRO A 25 4.98 3.56 -30.13
N ASP A 26 3.89 3.90 -30.79
CA ASP A 26 2.54 3.89 -30.19
C ASP A 26 1.97 2.47 -30.12
N LYS A 27 0.74 2.32 -29.60
CA LYS A 27 0.06 1.02 -29.51
C LYS A 27 -0.21 0.35 -30.87
N THR A 28 -0.18 1.10 -31.94
CA THR A 28 -0.38 0.61 -33.32
C THR A 28 0.94 0.25 -34.01
N GLY A 29 2.07 0.41 -33.33
CA GLY A 29 3.41 0.22 -33.85
C GLY A 29 3.95 1.38 -34.67
N ARG A 30 3.23 2.50 -34.77
CA ARG A 30 3.69 3.70 -35.47
C ARG A 30 4.65 4.48 -34.59
N VAL A 31 5.72 4.96 -35.20
CA VAL A 31 6.69 5.83 -34.52
C VAL A 31 6.13 7.24 -34.44
N VAL A 32 5.94 7.71 -33.21
CA VAL A 32 5.42 9.05 -32.91
C VAL A 32 6.38 9.82 -32.02
N LYS A 33 6.34 11.12 -32.11
CA LYS A 33 7.15 11.99 -31.25
C LYS A 33 6.73 11.78 -29.79
N PHE A 34 7.68 11.70 -28.87
CA PHE A 34 7.38 11.53 -27.45
C PHE A 34 6.65 12.76 -26.88
N VAL A 35 5.42 12.55 -26.46
CA VAL A 35 4.62 13.54 -25.74
C VAL A 35 4.30 12.97 -24.37
N PRO A 36 4.93 13.47 -23.30
CA PRO A 36 4.76 12.90 -21.97
C PRO A 36 3.32 13.02 -21.46
N THR A 37 2.86 11.98 -20.79
CA THR A 37 1.58 12.00 -20.08
C THR A 37 1.70 12.87 -18.81
N PRO A 38 0.57 13.29 -18.21
CA PRO A 38 0.61 14.00 -16.92
C PRO A 38 1.33 13.21 -15.83
N GLN A 39 1.18 11.88 -15.78
CA GLN A 39 1.82 10.99 -14.82
C GLN A 39 3.35 10.94 -15.02
N GLN A 40 3.80 10.84 -16.28
CA GLN A 40 5.22 10.87 -16.62
C GLN A 40 5.88 12.21 -16.27
N LYS A 41 5.19 13.33 -16.55
CA LYS A 41 5.65 14.66 -16.13
C LYS A 41 5.78 14.77 -14.62
N TYR A 42 4.74 14.35 -13.92
CA TYR A 42 4.72 14.35 -12.45
C TYR A 42 5.89 13.55 -11.87
N LEU A 43 6.11 12.31 -12.35
CA LEU A 43 7.21 11.47 -11.90
C LEU A 43 8.56 12.16 -12.08
N MET A 44 8.85 12.68 -13.26
CA MET A 44 10.14 13.30 -13.57
C MET A 44 10.39 14.59 -12.80
N GLN A 45 9.34 15.36 -12.50
CA GLN A 45 9.42 16.59 -11.70
C GLN A 45 9.54 16.34 -10.20
N ASN A 46 8.99 15.22 -9.73
CA ASN A 46 8.89 14.91 -8.30
C ASN A 46 9.74 13.70 -7.87
N LYS A 47 10.62 13.19 -8.74
CA LYS A 47 11.52 12.08 -8.41
C LYS A 47 12.45 12.39 -7.24
N SER A 48 12.84 11.37 -6.53
CA SER A 48 13.81 11.37 -5.43
C SER A 48 15.00 10.48 -5.78
N LYS A 49 15.95 10.35 -4.87
CA LYS A 49 17.04 9.37 -5.00
C LYS A 49 16.50 7.94 -5.05
N TYR A 50 15.52 7.62 -4.23
CA TYR A 50 14.85 6.33 -4.15
C TYR A 50 13.38 6.50 -4.46
N ASN A 51 12.86 5.83 -5.49
CA ASN A 51 11.45 5.94 -5.91
C ASN A 51 10.84 4.55 -5.99
N ILE A 52 9.68 4.38 -5.35
CA ILE A 52 8.84 3.20 -5.52
C ILE A 52 7.50 3.63 -6.12
N ILE A 53 7.14 3.02 -7.25
CA ILE A 53 6.01 3.44 -8.05
C ILE A 53 5.02 2.27 -8.18
N LEU A 54 3.85 2.44 -7.58
CA LEU A 54 2.70 1.59 -7.79
C LEU A 54 1.82 2.22 -8.86
N LYS A 55 1.52 1.50 -9.92
CA LYS A 55 0.87 2.05 -11.10
C LYS A 55 -0.17 1.12 -11.70
N ALA A 56 -1.14 1.70 -12.40
CA ALA A 56 -1.96 0.95 -13.35
C ALA A 56 -1.11 0.46 -14.53
N ARG A 57 -1.52 -0.67 -15.11
CA ARG A 57 -0.87 -1.25 -16.29
C ARG A 57 -0.87 -0.26 -17.46
N GLN A 58 0.19 -0.31 -18.28
CA GLN A 58 0.37 0.48 -19.50
C GLN A 58 0.48 2.01 -19.30
N GLY A 59 0.74 2.53 -18.07
CA GLY A 59 0.92 3.96 -17.78
C GLY A 59 2.14 4.62 -18.43
N GLY A 60 2.96 3.87 -19.18
CA GLY A 60 4.13 4.38 -19.89
C GLY A 60 5.28 4.78 -18.96
N ILE A 61 5.25 4.38 -17.71
CA ILE A 61 6.27 4.73 -16.69
C ILE A 61 7.63 4.13 -17.06
N SER A 62 7.68 2.85 -17.44
CA SER A 62 8.92 2.20 -17.90
C SER A 62 9.52 2.95 -19.10
N THR A 63 8.70 3.45 -20.02
CA THR A 63 9.14 4.20 -21.20
C THR A 63 9.84 5.50 -20.83
N VAL A 64 9.28 6.29 -19.90
CA VAL A 64 9.92 7.55 -19.50
C VAL A 64 11.22 7.32 -18.74
N VAL A 65 11.32 6.25 -17.95
CA VAL A 65 12.58 5.91 -17.25
C VAL A 65 13.64 5.40 -18.24
N MET A 66 13.26 4.63 -19.27
CA MET A 66 14.17 4.24 -20.38
C MET A 66 14.68 5.46 -21.16
N LEU A 67 13.79 6.40 -21.47
CA LEU A 67 14.17 7.67 -22.11
C LEU A 67 15.13 8.48 -21.23
N TYR A 68 14.91 8.45 -19.92
CA TYR A 68 15.81 9.11 -18.97
C TYR A 68 17.17 8.43 -18.92
N ALA A 69 17.22 7.10 -18.99
CA ALA A 69 18.48 6.35 -19.12
C ALA A 69 19.25 6.73 -20.40
N CYS A 70 18.55 6.84 -21.54
CA CYS A 70 19.14 7.33 -22.79
C CYS A 70 19.70 8.75 -22.65
N TYR A 71 18.91 9.67 -22.08
CA TYR A 71 19.36 11.02 -21.80
C TYR A 71 20.67 11.04 -21.01
N LEU A 72 20.72 10.32 -19.88
CA LEU A 72 21.90 10.27 -19.01
C LEU A 72 23.12 9.70 -19.74
N ALA A 73 22.95 8.58 -20.43
CA ALA A 73 24.04 7.89 -21.12
C ALA A 73 24.60 8.69 -22.32
N LEU A 74 23.75 9.46 -23.03
CA LEU A 74 24.16 10.21 -24.21
C LEU A 74 24.68 11.62 -23.90
N THR A 75 24.25 12.21 -22.75
CA THR A 75 24.64 13.58 -22.37
C THR A 75 25.79 13.64 -21.37
N ARG A 76 26.08 12.55 -20.66
CA ARG A 76 27.14 12.47 -19.65
C ARG A 76 28.23 11.47 -20.07
N GLN A 77 29.39 11.53 -19.43
CA GLN A 77 30.50 10.58 -19.63
C GLN A 77 30.55 9.55 -18.47
N ASN A 78 31.04 8.36 -18.79
CA ASN A 78 31.27 7.28 -17.81
C ASN A 78 30.01 6.90 -16.98
N VAL A 79 28.82 6.97 -17.57
CA VAL A 79 27.55 6.66 -16.91
C VAL A 79 27.19 5.21 -17.13
N THR A 80 26.83 4.50 -16.06
CA THR A 80 26.18 3.19 -16.14
C THR A 80 24.72 3.31 -15.69
N CYS A 81 23.78 2.97 -16.61
CA CYS A 81 22.37 2.79 -16.31
C CYS A 81 22.05 1.29 -16.31
N LEU A 82 21.37 0.82 -15.28
CA LEU A 82 20.95 -0.58 -15.12
C LEU A 82 19.43 -0.68 -15.23
N LEU A 83 18.94 -1.41 -16.23
CA LEU A 83 17.51 -1.66 -16.44
C LEU A 83 17.24 -3.14 -16.17
N MET A 84 16.37 -3.42 -15.23
CA MET A 84 16.10 -4.78 -14.76
C MET A 84 14.65 -5.15 -14.95
N SER A 85 14.41 -6.44 -15.18
CA SER A 85 13.07 -7.00 -15.31
C SER A 85 12.99 -8.40 -14.71
N TYR A 86 11.76 -8.91 -14.49
CA TYR A 86 11.52 -10.15 -13.78
C TYR A 86 11.90 -11.42 -14.56
N SER A 87 11.96 -11.39 -15.90
CA SER A 87 12.26 -12.55 -16.73
C SER A 87 13.18 -12.21 -17.91
N THR A 88 13.84 -13.22 -18.46
CA THR A 88 14.70 -13.08 -19.65
C THR A 88 13.91 -12.58 -20.88
N GLN A 89 12.68 -13.04 -21.06
CA GLN A 89 11.80 -12.57 -22.12
C GLN A 89 11.52 -11.07 -21.96
N SER A 90 11.13 -10.64 -20.77
CA SER A 90 10.87 -9.22 -20.48
C SER A 90 12.12 -8.34 -20.64
N VAL A 91 13.31 -8.86 -20.31
CA VAL A 91 14.59 -8.18 -20.59
C VAL A 91 14.78 -7.98 -22.09
N THR A 92 14.52 -9.01 -22.91
CA THR A 92 14.65 -8.93 -24.38
C THR A 92 13.67 -7.90 -24.96
N GLU A 93 12.42 -7.90 -24.50
CA GLU A 93 11.40 -6.93 -24.93
C GLU A 93 11.77 -5.50 -24.52
N ASN A 94 12.24 -5.30 -23.28
CA ASN A 94 12.69 -4.00 -22.80
C ASN A 94 13.93 -3.50 -23.55
N PHE A 95 14.87 -4.40 -23.86
CA PHE A 95 16.04 -4.06 -24.68
C PHE A 95 15.64 -3.68 -26.11
N SER A 96 14.68 -4.39 -26.71
CA SER A 96 14.16 -4.05 -28.05
C SER A 96 13.51 -2.67 -28.06
N LYS A 97 12.75 -2.31 -27.02
CA LYS A 97 12.17 -0.96 -26.87
C LYS A 97 13.25 0.11 -26.69
N LEU A 98 14.24 -0.16 -25.83
CA LEU A 98 15.38 0.73 -25.62
C LEU A 98 16.15 0.96 -26.93
N ARG A 99 16.40 -0.12 -27.69
CA ARG A 99 17.05 -0.07 -28.98
C ARG A 99 16.28 0.78 -29.98
N ALA A 100 14.98 0.57 -30.09
CA ALA A 100 14.11 1.38 -30.96
C ALA A 100 14.14 2.87 -30.56
N ILE A 101 14.09 3.18 -29.26
CA ILE A 101 14.23 4.56 -28.78
C ILE A 101 15.54 5.18 -29.28
N TYR A 102 16.66 4.47 -29.12
CA TYR A 102 17.96 4.96 -29.56
C TYR A 102 18.03 5.11 -31.08
N ASP A 103 17.54 4.14 -31.84
CA ASP A 103 17.57 4.15 -33.31
C ASP A 103 16.77 5.31 -33.91
N TYR A 104 15.68 5.73 -33.25
CA TYR A 104 14.86 6.87 -33.70
C TYR A 104 15.38 8.25 -33.25
N LEU A 105 16.46 8.33 -32.48
CA LEU A 105 17.05 9.61 -32.13
C LEU A 105 17.70 10.27 -33.36
N PRO A 106 17.68 11.62 -33.47
CA PRO A 106 18.43 12.33 -34.46
C PRO A 106 19.94 12.14 -34.27
N ASP A 107 20.70 12.10 -35.39
CA ASP A 107 22.15 11.89 -35.37
C ASP A 107 22.90 12.94 -34.54
N VAL A 108 22.36 14.15 -34.46
CA VAL A 108 22.96 15.26 -33.68
C VAL A 108 23.08 14.96 -32.18
N VAL A 109 22.24 14.06 -31.63
CA VAL A 109 22.28 13.69 -30.22
C VAL A 109 22.76 12.25 -29.99
N LYS A 110 22.89 11.45 -31.06
CA LYS A 110 23.46 10.10 -30.96
C LYS A 110 24.94 10.14 -30.60
N LYS A 111 25.41 9.14 -29.93
CA LYS A 111 26.83 8.83 -29.75
C LYS A 111 27.12 7.52 -30.45
N GLU A 112 28.29 7.40 -31.05
CA GLU A 112 28.74 6.18 -31.68
C GLU A 112 28.72 4.99 -30.68
N GLU A 113 28.20 3.86 -31.14
CA GLU A 113 28.18 2.63 -30.37
C GLU A 113 29.52 1.90 -30.46
N THR A 114 30.03 1.45 -29.32
CA THR A 114 31.33 0.75 -29.25
C THR A 114 31.19 -0.77 -29.19
N ALA A 115 30.00 -1.30 -28.91
CA ALA A 115 29.73 -2.75 -28.83
C ALA A 115 28.29 -3.07 -29.24
N ASN A 116 28.12 -4.13 -30.02
CA ASN A 116 26.81 -4.71 -30.38
C ASN A 116 26.51 -5.89 -29.45
N SER A 117 25.63 -5.68 -28.49
CA SER A 117 25.18 -6.70 -27.54
C SER A 117 23.67 -6.81 -27.58
N ARG A 118 23.13 -7.99 -27.24
CA ARG A 118 21.69 -8.25 -27.12
C ARG A 118 21.06 -7.69 -25.83
N THR A 119 21.88 -7.20 -24.90
CA THR A 119 21.43 -6.74 -23.58
C THR A 119 22.14 -5.46 -23.11
N GLN A 120 22.97 -4.86 -23.97
CA GLN A 120 23.74 -3.68 -23.57
C GLN A 120 23.94 -2.74 -24.76
N LEU A 121 23.72 -1.46 -24.54
CA LEU A 121 24.19 -0.37 -25.40
C LEU A 121 25.42 0.27 -24.74
N SER A 122 26.53 0.36 -25.50
CA SER A 122 27.76 1.02 -25.05
C SER A 122 28.16 2.09 -26.03
N PHE A 123 28.62 3.22 -25.53
CA PHE A 123 28.91 4.41 -26.33
C PHE A 123 30.36 4.87 -26.21
N ILE A 124 30.85 5.58 -27.21
CA ILE A 124 32.23 6.12 -27.29
C ILE A 124 32.59 7.02 -26.08
N ASN A 125 31.61 7.64 -25.43
CA ASN A 125 31.77 8.44 -24.21
C ASN A 125 31.95 7.58 -22.95
N HIS A 126 32.20 6.28 -23.10
CA HIS A 126 32.32 5.28 -22.01
C HIS A 126 31.06 5.08 -21.18
N SER A 127 29.92 5.59 -21.61
CA SER A 127 28.62 5.34 -20.96
C SER A 127 27.99 4.08 -21.52
N LYS A 128 27.16 3.42 -20.70
CA LYS A 128 26.46 2.19 -21.08
C LYS A 128 25.09 2.06 -20.41
N ILE A 129 24.17 1.41 -21.11
CA ILE A 129 22.87 1.00 -20.59
C ILE A 129 22.81 -0.53 -20.65
N ILE A 130 22.61 -1.17 -19.51
CA ILE A 130 22.62 -2.63 -19.35
C ILE A 130 21.22 -3.09 -18.99
N CYS A 131 20.69 -4.06 -19.74
CA CYS A 131 19.45 -4.76 -19.41
C CYS A 131 19.77 -6.14 -18.83
N CYS A 132 19.14 -6.52 -17.70
CA CYS A 132 19.34 -7.82 -17.06
C CYS A 132 18.10 -8.29 -16.30
N THR A 133 18.08 -9.57 -15.92
CA THR A 133 17.03 -10.13 -15.07
C THR A 133 17.30 -9.79 -13.59
N CYS A 134 16.23 -9.62 -12.84
CA CYS A 134 16.28 -9.54 -11.38
C CYS A 134 16.84 -10.87 -10.84
N GLY A 135 17.84 -10.79 -9.94
CA GLY A 135 18.58 -11.94 -9.43
C GLY A 135 19.90 -12.23 -10.15
N SER A 136 20.22 -11.52 -11.25
CA SER A 136 21.53 -11.59 -11.91
C SER A 136 22.55 -10.70 -11.18
N THR A 137 23.10 -11.19 -10.07
CA THR A 137 23.95 -10.40 -9.14
C THR A 137 25.28 -9.93 -9.73
N ASP A 138 25.81 -10.61 -10.77
CA ASP A 138 27.15 -10.33 -11.28
C ASP A 138 27.25 -9.00 -12.06
N LYS A 139 26.15 -8.54 -12.65
CA LYS A 139 26.16 -7.31 -13.47
C LYS A 139 26.05 -6.01 -12.67
N SER A 140 25.61 -6.06 -11.43
CA SER A 140 25.55 -4.90 -10.52
C SER A 140 26.84 -4.73 -9.70
N ARG A 141 27.57 -5.81 -9.45
CA ARG A 141 28.81 -5.77 -8.66
C ARG A 141 29.96 -5.14 -9.45
N GLY A 142 30.65 -4.19 -8.84
CA GLY A 142 31.80 -3.50 -9.44
C GLY A 142 31.47 -2.41 -10.48
N SER A 143 30.21 -2.06 -10.67
CA SER A 143 29.78 -0.95 -11.54
C SER A 143 29.36 0.26 -10.72
N SER A 144 29.76 1.46 -11.15
CA SER A 144 29.28 2.73 -10.58
C SER A 144 27.95 3.10 -11.25
N ILE A 145 26.82 2.82 -10.59
CA ILE A 145 25.48 2.97 -11.15
C ILE A 145 24.96 4.39 -10.89
N VAL A 146 24.56 5.08 -11.97
CA VAL A 146 23.94 6.42 -11.92
C VAL A 146 22.41 6.31 -11.91
N LEU A 147 21.88 5.32 -12.62
CA LEU A 147 20.45 5.04 -12.67
C LEU A 147 20.22 3.53 -12.59
N ALA A 148 19.38 3.11 -11.66
CA ALA A 148 18.83 1.76 -11.65
C ALA A 148 17.32 1.82 -11.83
N HIS A 149 16.79 0.98 -12.69
CA HIS A 149 15.36 0.81 -12.93
C HIS A 149 14.98 -0.66 -12.78
N VAL A 150 14.07 -0.97 -11.90
CA VAL A 150 13.48 -2.30 -11.72
C VAL A 150 12.04 -2.25 -12.21
N SER A 151 11.80 -2.77 -13.40
CA SER A 151 10.49 -2.81 -14.04
C SER A 151 9.74 -4.08 -13.67
N GLU A 152 8.45 -3.95 -13.37
CA GLU A 152 7.56 -5.02 -12.93
C GLU A 152 8.11 -5.78 -11.71
N ALA A 153 8.54 -5.02 -10.70
CA ALA A 153 9.18 -5.53 -9.48
C ALA A 153 8.29 -6.52 -8.71
N GLY A 154 6.96 -6.34 -8.74
CA GLY A 154 6.01 -7.25 -8.11
C GLY A 154 5.95 -8.65 -8.76
N LEU A 155 6.55 -8.83 -9.93
CA LEU A 155 6.69 -10.14 -10.60
C LEU A 155 8.04 -10.82 -10.33
N CYS A 156 8.98 -10.13 -9.69
CA CYS A 156 10.25 -10.70 -9.28
C CYS A 156 10.05 -11.67 -8.11
N LYS A 157 10.91 -12.70 -7.99
CA LYS A 157 10.95 -13.52 -6.79
C LYS A 157 11.49 -12.67 -5.62
N ASP A 158 10.85 -12.74 -4.47
CA ASP A 158 11.15 -11.90 -3.31
C ASP A 158 12.63 -11.91 -2.91
N GLU A 159 13.21 -13.10 -2.73
CA GLU A 159 14.63 -13.25 -2.38
C GLU A 159 15.59 -12.61 -3.41
N ASN A 160 15.22 -12.65 -4.67
CA ASN A 160 16.02 -12.08 -5.75
C ASN A 160 15.93 -10.56 -5.74
N LEU A 161 14.73 -10.01 -5.54
CA LEU A 161 14.48 -8.57 -5.50
C LEU A 161 15.21 -7.93 -4.31
N GLU A 162 15.07 -8.50 -3.12
CA GLU A 162 15.72 -8.00 -1.91
C GLU A 162 17.25 -7.96 -2.03
N LYS A 163 17.86 -9.09 -2.40
CA LYS A 163 19.32 -9.19 -2.60
C LYS A 163 19.83 -8.23 -3.67
N GLN A 164 19.06 -8.05 -4.73
CA GLN A 164 19.41 -7.19 -5.84
C GLN A 164 19.35 -5.71 -5.46
N LEU A 165 18.31 -5.28 -4.75
CA LEU A 165 18.18 -3.89 -4.29
C LEU A 165 19.32 -3.52 -3.36
N LEU A 166 19.69 -4.40 -2.43
CA LEU A 166 20.84 -4.18 -1.55
C LEU A 166 22.15 -4.01 -2.35
N ALA A 167 22.37 -4.83 -3.39
CA ALA A 167 23.55 -4.73 -4.24
C ALA A 167 23.57 -3.43 -5.07
N ILE A 168 22.39 -2.99 -5.58
CA ILE A 168 22.25 -1.74 -6.32
C ILE A 168 22.51 -0.53 -5.41
N GLU A 169 21.97 -0.51 -4.21
CA GLU A 169 22.15 0.58 -3.26
C GLU A 169 23.63 0.79 -2.90
N GLN A 170 24.39 -0.29 -2.79
CA GLN A 170 25.83 -0.23 -2.56
C GLN A 170 26.63 0.24 -3.78
N ALA A 171 26.14 -0.04 -4.99
CA ALA A 171 26.78 0.35 -6.25
C ALA A 171 26.37 1.76 -6.75
N LEU A 172 25.38 2.38 -6.10
CA LEU A 172 24.84 3.65 -6.50
C LEU A 172 25.79 4.80 -6.19
N VAL A 173 26.18 5.55 -7.20
CA VAL A 173 27.04 6.73 -7.03
C VAL A 173 26.35 7.86 -6.28
N PRO A 174 27.10 8.81 -5.67
CA PRO A 174 26.51 10.05 -5.15
C PRO A 174 25.68 10.76 -6.21
N GLY A 175 24.40 11.05 -5.92
CA GLY A 175 23.47 11.65 -6.88
C GLY A 175 22.85 10.66 -7.88
N GLY A 176 23.12 9.36 -7.74
CA GLY A 176 22.44 8.31 -8.50
C GLY A 176 21.01 8.08 -8.01
N GLU A 177 20.18 7.48 -8.85
CA GLU A 177 18.74 7.32 -8.63
C GLU A 177 18.27 5.88 -8.85
N ILE A 178 17.29 5.45 -8.04
CA ILE A 178 16.63 4.15 -8.20
C ILE A 178 15.14 4.39 -8.47
N PHE A 179 14.61 3.68 -9.47
CA PHE A 179 13.18 3.60 -9.79
C PHE A 179 12.75 2.14 -9.73
N ILE A 180 11.88 1.81 -8.80
CA ILE A 180 11.23 0.50 -8.69
C ILE A 180 9.77 0.71 -9.08
N GLU A 181 9.28 0.03 -10.11
CA GLU A 181 7.91 0.20 -10.55
C GLU A 181 7.23 -1.13 -10.85
N SER A 182 5.94 -1.21 -10.49
CA SER A 182 5.11 -2.38 -10.78
C SER A 182 3.62 -2.06 -10.79
N THR A 183 2.82 -2.91 -11.47
CA THR A 183 1.48 -3.24 -10.99
C THR A 183 1.63 -4.12 -9.75
N ALA A 184 0.62 -4.17 -8.91
CA ALA A 184 0.62 -5.07 -7.77
C ALA A 184 0.43 -6.53 -8.21
N LYS A 185 0.99 -7.46 -7.45
CA LYS A 185 0.74 -8.88 -7.60
C LYS A 185 0.72 -9.55 -6.22
N GLY A 186 -0.43 -9.45 -5.56
CA GLY A 186 -0.61 -9.98 -4.22
C GLY A 186 0.39 -9.43 -3.21
N ILE A 187 0.57 -10.16 -2.12
CA ILE A 187 1.43 -9.78 -1.00
C ILE A 187 2.82 -10.40 -1.20
N ASN A 188 3.80 -9.55 -1.53
CA ASN A 188 5.17 -9.95 -1.82
C ASN A 188 6.17 -8.89 -1.31
N TYR A 189 7.45 -9.04 -1.60
CA TYR A 189 8.48 -8.08 -1.16
C TYR A 189 8.26 -6.66 -1.71
N PHE A 190 7.72 -6.49 -2.93
CA PHE A 190 7.35 -5.18 -3.46
C PHE A 190 6.26 -4.52 -2.61
N HIS A 191 5.25 -5.28 -2.18
CA HIS A 191 4.22 -4.80 -1.27
C HIS A 191 4.80 -4.38 0.09
N THR A 192 5.67 -5.22 0.69
CA THR A 192 6.36 -4.90 1.94
C THR A 192 7.18 -3.60 1.81
N LEU A 193 7.93 -3.46 0.70
CA LEU A 193 8.73 -2.25 0.43
C LEU A 193 7.85 -1.01 0.25
N TRP A 194 6.69 -1.16 -0.43
CA TRP A 194 5.69 -0.11 -0.60
C TRP A 194 5.13 0.36 0.74
N ASN A 195 4.70 -0.55 1.59
CA ASN A 195 4.14 -0.20 2.90
C ASN A 195 5.17 0.49 3.79
N LYS A 196 6.40 0.00 3.83
CA LYS A 196 7.51 0.68 4.53
C LYS A 196 7.79 2.08 3.98
N ALA A 197 7.57 2.31 2.70
CA ALA A 197 7.70 3.65 2.11
C ALA A 197 6.54 4.58 2.50
N VAL A 198 5.31 4.08 2.51
CA VAL A 198 4.11 4.84 2.91
C VAL A 198 4.18 5.20 4.41
N SER A 199 4.64 4.28 5.26
CA SER A 199 4.82 4.51 6.71
C SER A 199 6.10 5.28 7.08
N HIS A 200 6.91 5.70 6.07
CA HIS A 200 8.20 6.37 6.27
C HIS A 200 9.23 5.55 7.09
N GLU A 201 9.18 4.23 7.00
CA GLU A 201 10.12 3.31 7.63
C GLU A 201 11.35 3.01 6.77
N ASN A 202 11.32 3.39 5.50
CA ASN A 202 12.44 3.35 4.58
C ASN A 202 12.66 4.70 3.86
N ASN A 203 13.67 4.77 2.99
CA ASN A 203 14.04 6.00 2.29
C ASN A 203 13.36 6.14 0.91
N TYR A 204 12.50 5.21 0.52
CA TYR A 204 11.82 5.25 -0.76
C TYR A 204 10.68 6.26 -0.73
N LYS A 205 10.56 7.06 -1.81
CA LYS A 205 9.42 7.94 -2.04
C LYS A 205 8.32 7.15 -2.73
N PRO A 206 7.16 6.92 -2.08
CA PRO A 206 6.04 6.24 -2.71
C PRO A 206 5.34 7.17 -3.70
N VAL A 207 5.04 6.65 -4.89
CA VAL A 207 4.28 7.35 -5.94
C VAL A 207 3.23 6.40 -6.47
N PHE A 208 1.96 6.79 -6.37
CA PHE A 208 0.84 6.02 -6.88
C PHE A 208 0.21 6.67 -8.10
N PHE A 209 -0.02 5.88 -9.15
CA PHE A 209 -0.68 6.30 -10.38
C PHE A 209 -1.96 5.50 -10.63
N PRO A 210 -3.15 6.04 -10.24
CA PRO A 210 -4.42 5.38 -10.49
C PRO A 210 -4.79 5.41 -11.97
N TRP A 211 -5.56 4.41 -12.40
CA TRP A 211 -5.94 4.24 -13.80
C TRP A 211 -6.77 5.41 -14.36
N TYR A 212 -7.66 5.97 -13.57
CA TYR A 212 -8.61 7.00 -14.00
C TYR A 212 -7.96 8.37 -14.31
N ARG A 213 -6.70 8.56 -13.95
CA ARG A 213 -5.96 9.79 -14.29
C ARG A 213 -5.31 9.75 -15.67
N GLU A 214 -5.22 8.59 -16.32
CA GLU A 214 -4.67 8.47 -17.67
C GLU A 214 -5.77 8.33 -18.72
N LYS A 215 -6.23 9.46 -19.20
CA LYS A 215 -7.39 9.56 -20.12
C LYS A 215 -7.10 9.13 -21.56
N ARG A 216 -5.84 9.09 -21.97
CA ARG A 216 -5.48 8.85 -23.38
C ARG A 216 -5.21 7.40 -23.71
N MET A 217 -4.87 6.61 -22.71
CA MET A 217 -4.33 5.27 -22.92
C MET A 217 -5.30 4.29 -23.58
N PHE A 218 -6.57 4.36 -23.21
CA PHE A 218 -7.64 3.53 -23.76
C PHE A 218 -8.74 4.37 -24.39
N ALA A 219 -8.40 5.57 -24.91
CA ALA A 219 -9.40 6.54 -25.40
C ALA A 219 -10.34 5.95 -26.46
N SER A 220 -9.82 5.11 -27.38
CA SER A 220 -10.64 4.41 -28.37
C SER A 220 -11.60 3.41 -27.74
N GLU A 221 -11.14 2.61 -26.77
CA GLU A 221 -11.99 1.65 -26.04
C GLU A 221 -13.02 2.37 -25.16
N TYR A 222 -12.69 3.53 -24.57
CA TYR A 222 -13.63 4.32 -23.78
C TYR A 222 -14.82 4.79 -24.64
N ILE A 223 -14.54 5.23 -25.86
CA ILE A 223 -15.59 5.64 -26.82
C ILE A 223 -16.37 4.43 -27.29
N GLU A 224 -15.70 3.39 -27.79
CA GLU A 224 -16.30 2.18 -28.32
C GLU A 224 -17.29 1.56 -27.32
N PHE A 225 -16.88 1.36 -26.07
CA PHE A 225 -17.73 0.71 -25.07
C PHE A 225 -18.90 1.60 -24.63
N SER A 226 -18.70 2.91 -24.64
CA SER A 226 -19.77 3.86 -24.38
C SER A 226 -20.83 3.86 -25.51
N ASP A 227 -20.38 3.75 -26.77
CA ASP A 227 -21.27 3.65 -27.93
C ASP A 227 -22.02 2.32 -27.99
N VAL A 228 -21.39 1.21 -27.60
CA VAL A 228 -22.04 -0.10 -27.46
C VAL A 228 -23.15 -0.04 -26.40
N PHE A 229 -22.87 0.59 -25.24
CA PHE A 229 -23.86 0.78 -24.19
C PHE A 229 -25.07 1.61 -24.72
N LYS A 230 -24.78 2.75 -25.37
CA LYS A 230 -25.85 3.59 -25.98
C LYS A 230 -26.68 2.82 -27.01
N ALA A 231 -26.05 2.00 -27.83
CA ALA A 231 -26.76 1.20 -28.83
C ALA A 231 -27.75 0.19 -28.20
N ARG A 232 -27.41 -0.31 -27.00
CA ARG A 232 -28.22 -1.27 -26.25
C ARG A 232 -29.31 -0.60 -25.42
N GLU A 233 -28.98 0.46 -24.68
CA GLU A 233 -29.86 1.10 -23.69
C GLU A 233 -30.61 2.34 -24.25
N GLY A 234 -30.22 2.83 -25.43
CA GLY A 234 -30.80 4.03 -26.05
C GLY A 234 -30.20 5.37 -25.59
N HIS A 235 -29.40 5.39 -24.53
CA HIS A 235 -28.73 6.58 -24.01
C HIS A 235 -27.31 6.27 -23.51
N TYR A 236 -26.49 7.29 -23.33
CA TYR A 236 -25.17 7.15 -22.65
C TYR A 236 -25.37 7.03 -21.14
N LEU A 237 -24.42 6.40 -20.47
CA LEU A 237 -24.37 6.34 -19.00
C LEU A 237 -24.48 7.74 -18.39
N THR A 238 -25.33 7.89 -17.37
CA THR A 238 -25.53 9.15 -16.65
C THR A 238 -25.00 9.08 -15.22
N VAL A 239 -24.89 10.23 -14.54
CA VAL A 239 -24.37 10.29 -13.16
C VAL A 239 -25.33 9.63 -12.16
N GLU A 240 -26.63 9.68 -12.45
CA GLU A 240 -27.70 9.10 -11.62
C GLU A 240 -27.64 7.56 -11.59
N GLU A 241 -27.09 6.94 -12.63
CA GLU A 241 -26.97 5.48 -12.77
C GLU A 241 -25.67 4.93 -12.12
N LEU A 242 -24.84 5.80 -11.53
CA LEU A 242 -23.62 5.41 -10.86
C LEU A 242 -23.90 4.88 -9.46
N ASP A 243 -23.24 3.79 -9.09
CA ASP A 243 -23.18 3.36 -7.71
C ASP A 243 -22.30 4.31 -6.85
N GLU A 244 -22.23 4.11 -5.55
CA GLU A 244 -21.49 5.00 -4.64
C GLU A 244 -19.99 5.01 -4.92
N TYR A 245 -19.41 3.87 -5.31
CA TYR A 245 -18.00 3.79 -5.68
C TYR A 245 -17.72 4.49 -7.02
N GLU A 246 -18.58 4.32 -8.00
CA GLU A 246 -18.47 4.97 -9.30
C GLU A 246 -18.68 6.50 -9.21
N LYS A 247 -19.59 6.96 -8.34
CA LYS A 247 -19.72 8.39 -8.00
C LYS A 247 -18.43 8.95 -7.45
N TRP A 248 -17.79 8.21 -6.52
CA TRP A 248 -16.50 8.60 -6.02
C TRP A 248 -15.43 8.64 -7.13
N LEU A 249 -15.34 7.64 -8.01
CA LEU A 249 -14.43 7.66 -9.16
C LEU A 249 -14.65 8.88 -10.05
N TYR A 250 -15.91 9.21 -10.31
CA TYR A 250 -16.30 10.38 -11.11
C TYR A 250 -15.84 11.69 -10.44
N GLU A 251 -16.02 11.83 -9.14
CA GLU A 251 -15.51 12.96 -8.35
C GLU A 251 -13.97 13.03 -8.35
N GLN A 252 -13.27 11.90 -8.41
CA GLN A 252 -11.81 11.85 -8.53
C GLN A 252 -11.31 12.18 -9.95
N GLY A 253 -12.21 12.35 -10.92
CA GLY A 253 -11.94 12.79 -12.28
C GLY A 253 -11.98 11.71 -13.35
N ALA A 254 -12.53 10.53 -13.06
CA ALA A 254 -12.93 9.57 -14.08
C ALA A 254 -14.06 10.16 -14.93
N THR A 255 -14.11 9.85 -16.23
CA THR A 255 -15.25 10.22 -17.08
C THR A 255 -16.28 9.09 -17.10
N LEU A 256 -17.53 9.40 -17.47
CA LEU A 256 -18.57 8.38 -17.63
C LEU A 256 -18.16 7.28 -18.63
N GLN A 257 -17.44 7.64 -19.68
CA GLN A 257 -16.89 6.68 -20.64
C GLN A 257 -15.83 5.75 -20.00
N MET A 258 -14.99 6.27 -19.12
CA MET A 258 -14.01 5.47 -18.38
C MET A 258 -14.69 4.52 -17.38
N ILE A 259 -15.75 4.98 -16.72
CA ILE A 259 -16.57 4.15 -15.81
C ILE A 259 -17.26 3.03 -16.60
N MET A 260 -17.82 3.34 -17.78
CA MET A 260 -18.39 2.32 -18.66
C MET A 260 -17.34 1.29 -19.11
N TRP A 261 -16.15 1.74 -19.47
CA TRP A 261 -15.03 0.85 -19.78
C TRP A 261 -14.68 -0.07 -18.59
N ARG A 262 -14.63 0.47 -17.37
CA ARG A 262 -14.42 -0.33 -16.15
C ARG A 262 -15.50 -1.40 -16.01
N ARG A 263 -16.79 -1.05 -16.13
CA ARG A 263 -17.90 -2.02 -16.03
C ARG A 263 -17.72 -3.20 -16.99
N ILE A 264 -17.36 -2.93 -18.24
CA ILE A 264 -17.17 -3.97 -19.26
C ILE A 264 -15.91 -4.81 -18.98
N LYS A 265 -14.81 -4.18 -18.55
CA LYS A 265 -13.60 -4.94 -18.19
C LYS A 265 -13.84 -5.88 -17.00
N ILE A 266 -14.58 -5.43 -15.99
CA ILE A 266 -14.98 -6.26 -14.84
C ILE A 266 -15.92 -7.39 -15.28
N ALA A 267 -16.91 -7.10 -16.12
CA ALA A 267 -17.81 -8.12 -16.64
C ALA A 267 -17.10 -9.22 -17.45
N ASN A 268 -15.98 -8.88 -18.10
CA ASN A 268 -15.16 -9.82 -18.87
C ASN A 268 -14.10 -10.56 -18.00
N SER A 269 -13.93 -10.20 -16.74
CA SER A 269 -12.95 -10.82 -15.82
C SER A 269 -13.53 -10.92 -14.41
N SER A 270 -12.98 -10.19 -13.46
CA SER A 270 -13.53 -9.98 -12.12
C SER A 270 -13.12 -8.60 -11.60
N GLU A 271 -13.78 -8.13 -10.54
CA GLU A 271 -13.45 -6.85 -9.90
C GLU A 271 -12.04 -6.87 -9.31
N GLU A 272 -11.64 -7.98 -8.71
CA GLU A 272 -10.30 -8.18 -8.14
C GLU A 272 -9.21 -8.16 -9.23
N SER A 273 -9.43 -8.87 -10.33
CA SER A 273 -8.50 -8.88 -11.47
C SER A 273 -8.36 -7.49 -12.09
N PHE A 274 -9.47 -6.74 -12.17
CA PHE A 274 -9.44 -5.36 -12.64
C PHE A 274 -8.66 -4.46 -11.66
N ALA A 275 -8.96 -4.55 -10.36
CA ALA A 275 -8.30 -3.74 -9.34
C ALA A 275 -6.78 -3.99 -9.27
N GLN A 276 -6.33 -5.23 -9.48
CA GLN A 276 -4.92 -5.57 -9.53
C GLN A 276 -4.18 -4.90 -10.71
N GLU A 277 -4.80 -4.88 -11.90
CA GLU A 277 -4.19 -4.31 -13.11
C GLU A 277 -4.46 -2.79 -13.25
N PHE A 278 -5.61 -2.33 -12.79
CA PHE A 278 -6.11 -0.97 -12.91
C PHE A 278 -6.64 -0.45 -11.56
N PRO A 279 -5.80 -0.34 -10.54
CA PRO A 279 -6.24 0.11 -9.22
C PRO A 279 -6.65 1.58 -9.23
N ALA A 280 -7.68 1.91 -8.47
CA ALA A 280 -8.07 3.28 -8.17
C ALA A 280 -7.42 3.78 -6.88
N THR A 281 -7.09 2.87 -5.94
CA THR A 281 -6.35 3.16 -4.72
C THR A 281 -5.17 2.18 -4.54
N PRO A 282 -4.15 2.51 -3.75
CA PRO A 282 -3.07 1.58 -3.45
C PRO A 282 -3.57 0.30 -2.77
N GLU A 283 -4.57 0.42 -1.92
CA GLU A 283 -5.15 -0.68 -1.17
C GLU A 283 -5.80 -1.71 -2.12
N GLU A 284 -6.57 -1.24 -3.11
CA GLU A 284 -7.17 -2.11 -4.13
C GLU A 284 -6.13 -2.87 -4.95
N ALA A 285 -4.98 -2.25 -5.21
CA ALA A 285 -3.94 -2.85 -6.04
C ALA A 285 -3.45 -4.20 -5.50
N PHE A 286 -3.37 -4.34 -4.18
CA PHE A 286 -2.83 -5.52 -3.51
C PHE A 286 -3.88 -6.54 -3.08
N LEU A 287 -5.14 -6.36 -3.49
CA LEU A 287 -6.18 -7.36 -3.22
C LEU A 287 -5.84 -8.70 -3.88
N ASN A 288 -5.90 -9.77 -3.10
CA ASN A 288 -5.63 -11.11 -3.62
C ASN A 288 -6.85 -11.63 -4.40
N SER A 289 -6.64 -12.05 -5.63
CA SER A 289 -7.66 -12.70 -6.46
C SER A 289 -8.00 -14.14 -6.03
N ASP A 290 -7.31 -14.71 -5.05
CA ASP A 290 -7.38 -16.14 -4.73
C ASP A 290 -8.44 -16.51 -3.67
N GLY A 291 -9.34 -15.60 -3.30
CA GLY A 291 -10.45 -15.88 -2.37
C GLY A 291 -10.04 -16.22 -0.94
N ALA A 292 -8.79 -15.99 -0.56
CA ALA A 292 -8.25 -16.30 0.76
C ALA A 292 -8.55 -15.19 1.81
N ASN A 293 -9.07 -14.03 1.39
CA ASN A 293 -9.37 -12.94 2.30
C ASN A 293 -10.51 -13.31 3.27
N VAL A 294 -10.31 -12.99 4.53
CA VAL A 294 -11.29 -13.27 5.59
C VAL A 294 -12.41 -12.23 5.61
N PHE A 295 -12.11 -10.98 5.27
CA PHE A 295 -13.07 -9.88 5.20
C PHE A 295 -13.45 -9.55 3.76
N ASP A 296 -14.68 -9.08 3.54
CA ASP A 296 -15.12 -8.59 2.23
C ASP A 296 -14.34 -7.32 1.83
N THR A 297 -13.49 -7.46 0.82
CA THR A 297 -12.61 -6.40 0.34
C THR A 297 -13.36 -5.23 -0.28
N LYS A 298 -14.53 -5.48 -0.87
CA LYS A 298 -15.38 -4.42 -1.42
C LYS A 298 -15.92 -3.52 -0.31
N LEU A 299 -16.42 -4.12 0.76
CA LEU A 299 -16.91 -3.38 1.93
C LEU A 299 -15.78 -2.60 2.62
N ILE A 300 -14.56 -3.18 2.70
CA ILE A 300 -13.39 -2.47 3.23
C ILE A 300 -13.11 -1.22 2.40
N ASN A 301 -13.09 -1.33 1.07
CA ASN A 301 -12.82 -0.19 0.19
C ASN A 301 -13.90 0.90 0.28
N GLU A 302 -15.17 0.50 0.31
CA GLU A 302 -16.28 1.44 0.57
C GLU A 302 -16.05 2.20 1.89
N GLN A 303 -15.64 1.49 2.92
CA GLN A 303 -15.38 2.10 4.23
C GLN A 303 -14.15 3.00 4.23
N ILE A 304 -13.05 2.63 3.57
CA ILE A 304 -11.87 3.48 3.41
C ILE A 304 -12.24 4.81 2.75
N ILE A 305 -13.04 4.76 1.69
CA ILE A 305 -13.53 5.95 0.99
C ILE A 305 -14.37 6.81 1.93
N ASN A 306 -15.32 6.19 2.64
CA ASN A 306 -16.18 6.88 3.60
C ASN A 306 -15.37 7.56 4.72
N VAL A 307 -14.40 6.85 5.30
CA VAL A 307 -13.52 7.39 6.34
C VAL A 307 -12.72 8.58 5.81
N LYS A 308 -12.08 8.44 4.64
CA LYS A 308 -11.28 9.54 4.04
C LYS A 308 -12.11 10.79 3.74
N ARG A 309 -13.41 10.65 3.43
CA ARG A 309 -14.32 11.77 3.09
C ARG A 309 -14.97 12.40 4.31
N ASN A 310 -15.45 11.59 5.22
CA ASN A 310 -16.44 12.01 6.22
C ASN A 310 -15.92 11.96 7.65
N ILE A 311 -14.88 11.19 7.93
CA ILE A 311 -14.36 11.02 9.28
C ILE A 311 -13.09 11.83 9.46
N LYS A 312 -13.07 12.68 10.48
CA LYS A 312 -11.90 13.48 10.85
C LYS A 312 -11.36 13.01 12.19
N GLU A 313 -10.03 12.88 12.26
CA GLU A 313 -9.36 12.73 13.54
C GLU A 313 -9.57 14.00 14.38
N LEU A 314 -10.04 13.81 15.60
CA LEU A 314 -10.31 14.91 16.52
C LEU A 314 -9.04 15.35 17.24
N PRO A 315 -8.93 16.63 17.61
CA PRO A 315 -7.84 17.10 18.48
C PRO A 315 -7.77 16.27 19.76
N LEU A 316 -6.56 15.94 20.19
CA LEU A 316 -6.39 15.21 21.44
C LEU A 316 -6.81 16.07 22.65
N PRO A 317 -7.39 15.47 23.71
CA PRO A 317 -7.86 16.19 24.88
C PRO A 317 -6.74 16.99 25.57
N ASN A 318 -7.07 18.15 26.12
CA ASN A 318 -6.11 18.99 26.85
C ASN A 318 -5.72 18.40 28.21
N ASP A 319 -6.57 17.58 28.81
CA ASP A 319 -6.45 16.95 30.12
C ASP A 319 -5.77 15.57 30.08
N MET A 320 -5.03 15.27 29.00
CA MET A 320 -4.25 14.03 28.90
C MET A 320 -3.26 13.88 30.06
N THR A 321 -3.11 12.63 30.52
CA THR A 321 -2.06 12.25 31.47
C THR A 321 -0.65 12.51 30.92
N PRO A 322 0.37 12.60 31.76
CA PRO A 322 1.75 12.72 31.29
C PRO A 322 2.16 11.60 30.33
N THR A 323 1.71 10.37 30.59
CA THR A 323 2.00 9.21 29.74
C THR A 323 1.31 9.32 28.38
N MET A 324 0.04 9.68 28.33
CA MET A 324 -0.68 9.95 27.08
C MET A 324 0.00 11.07 26.27
N ARG A 325 0.47 12.15 26.91
CA ARG A 325 1.18 13.24 26.22
C ARG A 325 2.51 12.78 25.61
N LYS A 326 3.25 11.94 26.32
CA LYS A 326 4.52 11.35 25.81
C LYS A 326 4.31 10.56 24.52
N TRP A 327 3.23 9.79 24.45
CA TRP A 327 2.93 8.88 23.34
C TRP A 327 1.82 9.38 22.40
N LYS A 328 1.46 10.67 22.48
CA LYS A 328 0.32 11.29 21.78
C LYS A 328 0.29 11.04 20.27
N LYS A 329 1.46 10.95 19.60
CA LYS A 329 1.54 10.74 18.16
C LYS A 329 1.06 9.36 17.69
N TYR A 330 0.87 8.41 18.62
CA TYR A 330 0.39 7.06 18.38
C TYR A 330 -1.07 6.86 18.77
N LEU A 331 -1.72 7.93 19.25
CA LEU A 331 -3.11 7.93 19.67
C LEU A 331 -3.95 8.72 18.66
N LYS A 332 -5.00 8.11 18.15
CA LYS A 332 -6.00 8.73 17.29
C LYS A 332 -7.37 8.62 17.94
N ILE A 333 -8.17 9.69 17.90
CA ILE A 333 -9.53 9.78 18.45
C ILE A 333 -10.46 10.32 17.37
N TRP A 334 -11.59 9.66 17.16
CA TRP A 334 -12.63 10.06 16.20
C TRP A 334 -13.94 10.48 16.86
N LYS A 335 -14.15 10.06 18.12
CA LYS A 335 -15.31 10.42 18.92
C LYS A 335 -14.92 10.57 20.38
N TYR A 336 -15.28 11.72 20.99
CA TYR A 336 -15.03 11.93 22.42
C TYR A 336 -16.00 11.09 23.26
N PRO A 337 -15.57 10.69 24.47
CA PRO A 337 -16.45 9.97 25.38
C PRO A 337 -17.59 10.86 25.90
N GLU A 338 -18.79 10.31 25.91
CA GLU A 338 -19.98 10.93 26.45
C GLU A 338 -20.28 10.39 27.84
N LYS A 339 -20.65 11.27 28.78
CA LYS A 339 -20.98 10.89 30.16
C LYS A 339 -22.16 9.91 30.18
N GLY A 340 -22.02 8.80 30.90
CA GLY A 340 -23.06 7.77 31.03
C GLY A 340 -23.11 6.76 29.88
N LYS A 341 -22.29 6.93 28.82
CA LYS A 341 -22.15 5.94 27.75
C LYS A 341 -21.15 4.85 28.16
N ARG A 342 -21.29 3.67 27.56
CA ARG A 342 -20.40 2.52 27.77
C ARG A 342 -19.47 2.35 26.61
N TYR A 343 -18.20 2.00 26.89
CA TYR A 343 -17.15 1.78 25.92
C TYR A 343 -16.51 0.42 26.13
N TYR A 344 -15.97 -0.15 25.07
CA TYR A 344 -15.46 -1.51 25.00
C TYR A 344 -14.11 -1.47 24.30
N ALA A 345 -13.09 -2.07 24.88
CA ALA A 345 -11.76 -2.00 24.29
C ALA A 345 -11.08 -3.36 24.25
N GLY A 346 -10.49 -3.65 23.12
CA GLY A 346 -9.60 -4.78 22.92
C GLY A 346 -8.15 -4.33 23.01
N ILE A 347 -7.31 -5.17 23.59
CA ILE A 347 -5.90 -4.90 23.82
C ILE A 347 -5.08 -6.08 23.30
N ASP A 348 -4.21 -5.78 22.34
CA ASP A 348 -3.16 -6.67 21.87
C ASP A 348 -1.80 -6.10 22.27
N SER A 349 -0.95 -6.90 22.89
CA SER A 349 0.28 -6.44 23.55
C SER A 349 1.50 -7.18 23.01
N ALA A 350 2.38 -6.46 22.31
CA ALA A 350 3.64 -6.97 21.81
C ALA A 350 4.75 -7.04 22.89
N GLU A 351 5.72 -7.94 22.71
CA GLU A 351 6.85 -8.09 23.64
C GLU A 351 7.92 -6.98 23.52
N GLY A 352 7.89 -6.20 22.46
CA GLY A 352 8.54 -4.88 22.38
C GLY A 352 10.05 -4.83 22.17
N LEU A 353 10.81 -5.92 21.85
CA LEU A 353 12.27 -5.92 21.91
C LEU A 353 13.04 -6.43 20.69
N SER A 354 12.43 -6.85 19.59
CA SER A 354 13.13 -7.33 18.37
C SER A 354 12.87 -6.48 17.12
N GLY A 355 13.73 -6.57 16.12
CA GLY A 355 13.89 -5.59 15.03
C GLY A 355 12.72 -5.42 14.04
N ASP A 356 11.90 -6.44 13.76
CA ASP A 356 10.62 -6.33 13.01
C ASP A 356 9.50 -6.55 14.04
N ARG A 357 8.98 -5.46 14.61
CA ARG A 357 8.24 -5.50 15.87
C ARG A 357 6.75 -5.43 15.62
N ASP A 358 6.02 -6.37 16.21
CA ASP A 358 4.57 -6.29 16.35
C ASP A 358 4.18 -5.04 17.15
N TYR A 359 2.99 -4.52 16.89
CA TYR A 359 2.49 -3.34 17.56
C TYR A 359 1.74 -3.70 18.84
N SER A 360 1.93 -2.90 19.87
CA SER A 360 1.00 -2.87 20.99
C SER A 360 -0.17 -1.97 20.61
N VAL A 361 -1.38 -2.54 20.62
CA VAL A 361 -2.60 -1.88 20.13
C VAL A 361 -3.70 -1.93 21.18
N MET A 362 -4.40 -0.79 21.35
CA MET A 362 -5.69 -0.74 22.06
C MET A 362 -6.71 -0.08 21.14
N SER A 363 -7.78 -0.81 20.76
CA SER A 363 -8.90 -0.31 19.95
C SER A 363 -10.14 -0.14 20.83
N VAL A 364 -10.84 1.00 20.71
CA VAL A 364 -11.99 1.34 21.54
C VAL A 364 -13.23 1.53 20.70
N LEU A 365 -14.29 0.80 21.02
CA LEU A 365 -15.64 0.90 20.43
C LEU A 365 -16.62 1.51 21.42
N ASP A 366 -17.63 2.21 20.93
CA ASP A 366 -18.82 2.54 21.74
C ASP A 366 -19.87 1.43 21.69
N ALA A 367 -20.99 1.63 22.36
CA ALA A 367 -22.07 0.64 22.43
C ALA A 367 -22.83 0.42 21.10
N ASP A 368 -22.67 1.34 20.16
CA ASP A 368 -23.26 1.28 18.82
C ASP A 368 -22.27 0.70 17.79
N GLY A 369 -21.10 0.22 18.23
CA GLY A 369 -20.09 -0.39 17.39
C GLY A 369 -19.18 0.62 16.64
N PHE A 370 -19.27 1.92 16.94
CA PHE A 370 -18.40 2.92 16.32
C PHE A 370 -17.03 2.93 16.98
N GLN A 371 -15.94 2.89 16.18
CA GLN A 371 -14.57 2.99 16.67
C GLN A 371 -14.27 4.43 17.10
N CYS A 372 -14.19 4.65 18.39
CA CYS A 372 -13.98 5.97 18.99
C CYS A 372 -12.52 6.40 19.03
N GLY A 373 -11.61 5.45 19.19
CA GLY A 373 -10.18 5.73 19.25
C GLY A 373 -9.33 4.48 19.13
N ILE A 374 -8.05 4.69 18.81
CA ILE A 374 -7.04 3.64 18.74
C ILE A 374 -5.68 4.18 19.21
N PHE A 375 -4.97 3.36 19.94
CA PHE A 375 -3.54 3.52 20.21
C PHE A 375 -2.78 2.41 19.51
N ARG A 376 -1.71 2.74 18.74
CA ARG A 376 -0.90 1.77 17.99
C ARG A 376 0.57 2.17 18.03
N CYS A 377 1.43 1.38 18.67
CA CYS A 377 2.86 1.70 18.82
C CYS A 377 3.73 0.45 18.92
N ASN A 378 4.80 0.38 18.11
CA ASN A 378 5.80 -0.70 18.15
C ASN A 378 7.09 -0.34 18.91
N LYS A 379 7.11 0.81 19.62
CA LYS A 379 8.28 1.31 20.38
C LYS A 379 8.03 1.41 21.87
N ILE A 380 6.81 1.12 22.32
CA ILE A 380 6.40 1.23 23.72
C ILE A 380 6.74 -0.07 24.46
N LYS A 381 7.20 0.07 25.69
CA LYS A 381 7.43 -1.09 26.57
C LYS A 381 6.13 -1.55 27.22
N PRO A 382 5.96 -2.86 27.52
CA PRO A 382 4.70 -3.38 28.07
C PRO A 382 4.19 -2.65 29.31
N TYR A 383 5.09 -2.22 30.21
CA TYR A 383 4.67 -1.51 31.43
C TYR A 383 4.14 -0.08 31.16
N GLU A 384 4.71 0.63 30.17
CA GLU A 384 4.20 1.94 29.74
C GLU A 384 2.91 1.78 28.93
N PHE A 385 2.83 0.73 28.12
CA PHE A 385 1.62 0.40 27.38
C PHE A 385 0.45 0.08 28.33
N THR A 386 0.70 -0.62 29.43
CA THR A 386 -0.34 -0.86 30.45
C THR A 386 -0.85 0.45 31.05
N GLN A 387 0.03 1.42 31.29
CA GLN A 387 -0.39 2.75 31.76
C GLN A 387 -1.28 3.44 30.72
N ILE A 388 -0.92 3.39 29.43
CA ILE A 388 -1.76 3.93 28.35
C ILE A 388 -3.13 3.24 28.32
N CYS A 389 -3.17 1.90 28.46
CA CYS A 389 -4.43 1.17 28.48
C CYS A 389 -5.31 1.60 29.66
N TYR A 390 -4.74 1.79 30.84
CA TYR A 390 -5.43 2.31 32.00
C TYR A 390 -5.96 3.73 31.78
N ASP A 391 -5.09 4.64 31.34
CA ASP A 391 -5.44 6.03 31.11
C ASP A 391 -6.57 6.18 30.09
N LEU A 392 -6.48 5.46 28.97
CA LEU A 392 -7.53 5.45 27.94
C LEU A 392 -8.82 4.80 28.45
N ALA A 393 -8.73 3.72 29.21
CA ALA A 393 -9.92 3.09 29.79
C ALA A 393 -10.66 4.04 30.72
N VAL A 394 -9.93 4.79 31.56
CA VAL A 394 -10.52 5.82 32.45
C VAL A 394 -11.11 6.95 31.63
N TYR A 395 -10.39 7.44 30.62
CA TYR A 395 -10.86 8.48 29.71
C TYR A 395 -12.18 8.09 29.03
N PHE A 396 -12.28 6.84 28.52
CA PHE A 396 -13.50 6.28 27.95
C PHE A 396 -14.46 5.70 29.02
N GLN A 397 -14.74 6.46 30.07
CA GLN A 397 -15.75 6.17 31.09
C GLN A 397 -15.62 4.79 31.76
N LYS A 398 -14.40 4.39 32.08
CA LYS A 398 -14.05 3.06 32.61
C LYS A 398 -14.48 1.94 31.66
N ALA A 399 -14.00 1.99 30.41
CA ALA A 399 -14.30 1.02 29.37
C ALA A 399 -14.11 -0.44 29.83
N LEU A 400 -14.95 -1.36 29.34
CA LEU A 400 -14.73 -2.80 29.54
C LEU A 400 -13.55 -3.25 28.68
N LEU A 401 -12.50 -3.76 29.31
CA LEU A 401 -11.27 -4.20 28.63
C LEU A 401 -11.31 -5.70 28.33
N CYS A 402 -10.91 -6.06 27.11
CA CYS A 402 -10.63 -7.43 26.70
C CYS A 402 -9.16 -7.53 26.26
N PRO A 403 -8.21 -7.70 27.18
CA PRO A 403 -6.82 -7.93 26.83
C PRO A 403 -6.61 -9.38 26.38
N GLU A 404 -5.77 -9.55 25.33
CA GLU A 404 -5.27 -10.85 24.95
C GLU A 404 -4.33 -11.39 26.04
N ARG A 405 -4.38 -12.70 26.30
CA ARG A 405 -3.53 -13.34 27.33
C ARG A 405 -2.18 -13.80 26.77
N ALA A 406 -2.04 -13.89 25.45
CA ALA A 406 -0.80 -14.31 24.81
C ALA A 406 0.32 -13.28 25.00
N SER A 407 1.55 -13.68 24.73
CA SER A 407 2.74 -12.81 24.79
C SER A 407 2.84 -12.04 26.11
N SER A 408 3.01 -10.73 26.05
CA SER A 408 3.09 -9.85 27.22
C SER A 408 1.73 -9.48 27.84
N GLY A 409 0.62 -10.02 27.34
CA GLY A 409 -0.73 -9.72 27.85
C GLY A 409 -0.95 -10.10 29.31
N HIS A 410 -0.26 -11.12 29.84
CA HIS A 410 -0.27 -11.43 31.26
C HIS A 410 0.20 -10.25 32.11
N VAL A 411 1.30 -9.61 31.70
CA VAL A 411 1.85 -8.44 32.41
C VAL A 411 0.83 -7.29 32.43
N VAL A 412 0.15 -7.06 31.30
CA VAL A 412 -0.90 -6.02 31.20
C VAL A 412 -2.05 -6.32 32.14
N ILE A 413 -2.55 -7.57 32.17
CA ILE A 413 -3.69 -7.97 33.01
C ILE A 413 -3.32 -7.86 34.49
N ASP A 414 -2.17 -8.40 34.90
CA ASP A 414 -1.78 -8.44 36.31
C ASP A 414 -1.53 -7.01 36.81
N LYS A 415 -0.88 -6.17 36.03
CA LYS A 415 -0.61 -4.78 36.38
C LYS A 415 -1.91 -3.94 36.47
N LEU A 416 -2.84 -4.11 35.51
CA LEU A 416 -4.17 -3.45 35.58
C LEU A 416 -4.91 -3.81 36.86
N LYS A 417 -4.85 -5.07 37.32
CA LYS A 417 -5.53 -5.53 38.51
C LYS A 417 -4.81 -5.15 39.81
N GLU A 418 -3.51 -5.38 39.89
CA GLU A 418 -2.76 -5.30 41.13
C GLU A 418 -2.27 -3.89 41.42
N GLU A 419 -1.79 -3.15 40.38
CA GLU A 419 -1.28 -1.79 40.57
C GLU A 419 -2.37 -0.73 40.38
N TYR A 420 -3.20 -0.86 39.32
CA TYR A 420 -4.24 0.15 39.03
C TYR A 420 -5.61 -0.17 39.60
N HIS A 421 -5.79 -1.36 40.24
CA HIS A 421 -7.06 -1.81 40.79
C HIS A 421 -8.23 -1.69 39.80
N TYR A 422 -7.93 -1.91 38.50
CA TYR A 422 -8.92 -1.81 37.44
C TYR A 422 -9.70 -3.12 37.30
N ASN A 423 -10.99 -3.08 37.60
CA ASN A 423 -11.83 -4.27 37.70
C ASN A 423 -12.71 -4.52 36.47
N ASN A 424 -12.87 -3.53 35.57
CA ASN A 424 -13.64 -3.69 34.34
C ASN A 424 -12.81 -4.41 33.26
N ILE A 425 -12.42 -5.65 33.56
CA ILE A 425 -11.72 -6.53 32.64
C ILE A 425 -12.61 -7.74 32.38
N MET A 426 -12.79 -8.08 31.11
CA MET A 426 -13.56 -9.24 30.67
C MET A 426 -13.02 -10.53 31.30
N ARG A 427 -13.93 -11.46 31.66
CA ARG A 427 -13.59 -12.80 32.16
C ARG A 427 -14.07 -13.84 31.17
N TYR A 428 -13.14 -14.54 30.56
CA TYR A 428 -13.41 -15.62 29.63
C TYR A 428 -13.64 -16.95 30.37
N GLN A 429 -14.74 -17.65 30.01
CA GLN A 429 -15.06 -18.96 30.56
C GLN A 429 -14.32 -20.03 29.77
N THR A 430 -13.42 -20.76 30.42
CA THR A 430 -12.74 -21.91 29.78
C THR A 430 -13.60 -23.18 29.91
N TYR A 431 -13.44 -24.10 28.96
CA TYR A 431 -14.02 -25.43 28.97
C TYR A 431 -12.92 -26.46 28.78
N ASP A 432 -13.00 -27.60 29.50
CA ASP A 432 -12.08 -28.71 29.29
C ASP A 432 -12.45 -29.50 28.02
N ASP A 433 -11.60 -30.46 27.61
CA ASP A 433 -11.84 -31.30 26.44
C ASP A 433 -13.10 -32.15 26.51
N ARG A 434 -13.71 -32.29 27.72
CA ARG A 434 -14.97 -32.98 27.98
C ARG A 434 -16.15 -31.99 28.09
N GLY A 435 -15.96 -30.72 27.73
CA GLY A 435 -16.99 -29.68 27.79
C GLY A 435 -17.37 -29.22 29.19
N ARG A 436 -16.60 -29.58 30.24
CA ARG A 436 -16.87 -29.14 31.61
C ARG A 436 -16.33 -27.72 31.81
N LYS A 437 -17.11 -26.89 32.55
CA LYS A 437 -16.73 -25.50 32.88
C LYS A 437 -15.45 -25.50 33.73
N GLY A 438 -14.40 -24.90 33.19
CA GLY A 438 -13.17 -24.59 33.91
C GLY A 438 -13.28 -23.30 34.72
N ARG A 439 -12.17 -22.78 35.21
CA ARG A 439 -12.13 -21.49 35.90
C ARG A 439 -12.29 -20.33 34.93
N LYS A 440 -13.04 -19.30 35.32
CA LYS A 440 -13.05 -18.03 34.56
C LYS A 440 -11.67 -17.39 34.66
N LYS A 441 -11.07 -17.10 33.50
CA LYS A 441 -9.79 -16.40 33.38
C LYS A 441 -10.02 -14.95 32.97
N TRP A 442 -9.18 -14.03 33.45
CA TRP A 442 -9.19 -12.65 33.04
C TRP A 442 -8.60 -12.50 31.62
N GLY A 443 -9.23 -11.65 30.79
CA GLY A 443 -8.83 -11.44 29.40
C GLY A 443 -9.27 -12.58 28.48
N TRP A 444 -8.81 -12.55 27.25
CA TRP A 444 -9.10 -13.51 26.18
C TRP A 444 -7.90 -14.42 25.93
N GLU A 445 -8.13 -15.70 25.73
CA GLU A 445 -7.08 -16.67 25.40
C GLU A 445 -7.23 -17.08 23.94
N SER A 446 -6.39 -16.48 23.05
CA SER A 446 -6.35 -16.83 21.63
C SER A 446 -5.67 -18.17 21.43
N ASN A 447 -6.37 -19.07 20.76
CA ASN A 447 -5.87 -20.38 20.33
C ASN A 447 -6.56 -20.80 19.03
N SER A 448 -6.24 -21.96 18.50
CA SER A 448 -6.80 -22.49 17.24
C SER A 448 -8.33 -22.60 17.21
N LYS A 449 -9.01 -22.60 18.37
CA LYS A 449 -10.48 -22.66 18.48
C LYS A 449 -11.10 -21.29 18.74
N SER A 450 -10.49 -20.47 19.60
CA SER A 450 -11.06 -19.19 20.05
C SER A 450 -10.77 -18.04 19.09
N LYS A 451 -9.58 -18.01 18.45
CA LYS A 451 -9.22 -16.98 17.47
C LYS A 451 -10.20 -16.94 16.28
N PRO A 452 -10.55 -18.08 15.64
CA PRO A 452 -11.57 -18.07 14.57
C PRO A 452 -12.95 -17.58 15.02
N ILE A 453 -13.38 -17.88 16.27
CA ILE A 453 -14.68 -17.41 16.80
C ILE A 453 -14.70 -15.88 16.89
N MET A 454 -13.64 -15.30 17.44
CA MET A 454 -13.48 -13.85 17.58
C MET A 454 -13.43 -13.18 16.19
N ILE A 455 -12.62 -13.70 15.28
CA ILE A 455 -12.48 -13.13 13.93
C ILE A 455 -13.79 -13.26 13.14
N ASN A 456 -14.47 -14.41 13.16
CA ASN A 456 -15.74 -14.58 12.46
C ASN A 456 -16.82 -13.63 12.98
N ARG A 457 -16.86 -13.33 14.29
CA ARG A 457 -17.76 -12.31 14.83
C ARG A 457 -17.42 -10.92 14.33
N PHE A 458 -16.14 -10.58 14.27
CA PHE A 458 -15.68 -9.31 13.71
C PHE A 458 -16.08 -9.19 12.22
N VAL A 459 -15.89 -10.26 11.43
CA VAL A 459 -16.31 -10.33 10.02
C VAL A 459 -17.82 -10.11 9.91
N GLU A 460 -18.62 -10.91 10.63
CA GLU A 460 -20.08 -10.79 10.60
C GLU A 460 -20.54 -9.36 10.91
N TRP A 461 -20.06 -8.77 11.98
CA TRP A 461 -20.47 -7.42 12.38
C TRP A 461 -19.98 -6.33 11.42
N PHE A 462 -18.84 -6.55 10.77
CA PHE A 462 -18.35 -5.64 9.73
C PHE A 462 -19.25 -5.73 8.48
N GLU A 463 -19.57 -6.93 8.03
CA GLU A 463 -20.40 -7.17 6.85
C GLU A 463 -21.87 -6.75 7.07
N THR A 464 -22.42 -6.94 8.25
CA THR A 464 -23.77 -6.49 8.62
C THR A 464 -23.82 -5.01 9.02
N ARG A 465 -22.67 -4.30 8.99
CA ARG A 465 -22.54 -2.88 9.36
C ARG A 465 -22.93 -2.59 10.82
N GLU A 466 -22.82 -3.56 11.69
CA GLU A 466 -22.97 -3.40 13.13
C GLU A 466 -21.78 -2.72 13.78
N ILE A 467 -20.61 -2.72 13.11
CA ILE A 467 -19.45 -1.94 13.52
C ILE A 467 -18.97 -1.02 12.40
N PHE A 468 -18.40 0.11 12.82
CA PHE A 468 -17.81 1.09 11.93
C PHE A 468 -16.36 1.37 12.33
N ILE A 469 -15.41 1.01 11.46
CA ILE A 469 -13.97 1.17 11.68
C ILE A 469 -13.51 2.52 11.12
N CYS A 470 -12.87 3.33 11.97
CA CYS A 470 -12.33 4.64 11.59
C CYS A 470 -10.83 4.61 11.28
N SER A 471 -10.11 3.63 11.83
CA SER A 471 -8.67 3.46 11.63
C SER A 471 -8.36 2.96 10.23
N LEU A 472 -7.69 3.77 9.43
CA LEU A 472 -7.18 3.34 8.12
C LEU A 472 -6.13 2.23 8.25
N ASP A 473 -5.34 2.23 9.33
CA ASP A 473 -4.38 1.16 9.62
C ASP A 473 -5.11 -0.19 9.82
N THR A 474 -6.23 -0.19 10.57
CA THR A 474 -7.06 -1.40 10.77
C THR A 474 -7.69 -1.88 9.47
N LEU A 475 -8.31 -0.97 8.70
CA LEU A 475 -8.90 -1.30 7.41
C LEU A 475 -7.85 -1.87 6.44
N HIS A 476 -6.62 -1.33 6.49
CA HIS A 476 -5.51 -1.85 5.69
C HIS A 476 -5.08 -3.25 6.14
N GLU A 477 -4.89 -3.49 7.44
CA GLU A 477 -4.57 -4.83 7.96
C GLU A 477 -5.69 -5.85 7.64
N MET A 478 -6.97 -5.43 7.64
CA MET A 478 -8.11 -6.28 7.22
C MET A 478 -7.99 -6.72 5.74
N THR A 479 -7.45 -5.88 4.85
CA THR A 479 -7.22 -6.29 3.45
C THR A 479 -6.14 -7.37 3.30
N LEU A 480 -5.25 -7.49 4.28
CA LEU A 480 -4.13 -8.43 4.30
C LEU A 480 -4.43 -9.68 5.13
N TYR A 481 -5.61 -9.73 5.77
CA TYR A 481 -5.96 -10.80 6.70
C TYR A 481 -6.57 -11.98 5.95
N GLN A 482 -5.87 -13.12 5.95
CA GLN A 482 -6.18 -14.27 5.09
C GLN A 482 -6.37 -15.54 5.90
N ASN A 483 -7.16 -16.46 5.33
CA ASN A 483 -7.29 -17.83 5.81
C ASN A 483 -6.44 -18.75 4.92
N ILE A 484 -5.29 -19.19 5.41
CA ILE A 484 -4.40 -20.12 4.71
C ILE A 484 -4.42 -21.44 5.48
N ASP A 485 -4.88 -22.49 4.82
CA ASP A 485 -4.99 -23.85 5.39
C ASP A 485 -5.68 -23.91 6.77
N GLY A 486 -6.70 -23.08 6.96
CA GLY A 486 -7.46 -22.99 8.21
C GLY A 486 -6.84 -22.09 9.28
N SER A 487 -5.70 -21.47 9.03
CA SER A 487 -5.07 -20.48 9.90
C SER A 487 -5.36 -19.06 9.41
N MET A 488 -5.98 -18.24 10.26
CA MET A 488 -6.34 -16.84 9.97
C MET A 488 -5.28 -15.91 10.52
N ASN A 489 -4.52 -15.24 9.64
CA ASN A 489 -3.43 -14.34 10.03
C ASN A 489 -3.23 -13.23 9.00
N GLY A 490 -2.52 -12.16 9.39
CA GLY A 490 -1.99 -11.15 8.48
C GLY A 490 -0.90 -11.74 7.59
N VAL A 491 -0.99 -11.51 6.28
CA VAL A 491 -0.01 -12.00 5.31
C VAL A 491 0.77 -10.82 4.74
N GLY A 492 2.10 -10.87 4.87
CA GLY A 492 2.98 -9.80 4.38
C GLY A 492 2.88 -8.47 5.14
N GLY A 493 2.26 -8.47 6.33
CA GLY A 493 2.08 -7.30 7.20
C GLY A 493 1.74 -7.71 8.62
N HIS A 494 1.39 -6.71 9.44
CA HIS A 494 0.93 -6.91 10.80
C HIS A 494 -0.58 -7.20 10.83
N ASP A 495 -1.06 -7.83 11.90
CA ASP A 495 -2.50 -8.06 12.16
C ASP A 495 -2.94 -7.57 13.56
N ASP A 496 -2.06 -6.85 14.24
CA ASP A 496 -2.26 -6.41 15.63
C ASP A 496 -3.51 -5.53 15.80
N THR A 497 -3.83 -4.67 14.82
CA THR A 497 -5.03 -3.82 14.89
C THR A 497 -6.30 -4.61 14.61
N VAL A 498 -6.24 -5.65 13.78
CA VAL A 498 -7.34 -6.59 13.54
C VAL A 498 -7.63 -7.39 14.80
N ILE A 499 -6.59 -7.92 15.45
CA ILE A 499 -6.71 -8.67 16.70
C ILE A 499 -7.29 -7.77 17.80
N ALA A 500 -6.71 -6.59 18.04
CA ALA A 500 -7.22 -5.67 19.05
C ALA A 500 -8.67 -5.23 18.79
N THR A 501 -9.06 -5.03 17.52
CA THR A 501 -10.44 -4.66 17.20
C THR A 501 -11.40 -5.85 17.36
N GLY A 502 -10.99 -7.06 16.97
CA GLY A 502 -11.74 -8.30 17.24
C GLY A 502 -11.98 -8.53 18.74
N LEU A 503 -10.97 -8.26 19.57
CA LEU A 503 -11.09 -8.30 21.03
C LEU A 503 -12.05 -7.23 21.56
N ALA A 504 -12.10 -6.04 20.96
CA ALA A 504 -13.09 -5.02 21.30
C ALA A 504 -14.52 -5.46 20.93
N CYS A 505 -14.69 -6.18 19.82
CA CYS A 505 -15.97 -6.81 19.45
C CYS A 505 -16.38 -7.87 20.47
N GLU A 506 -15.45 -8.69 20.97
CA GLU A 506 -15.74 -9.63 22.06
C GLU A 506 -16.16 -8.91 23.34
N ALA A 507 -15.49 -7.83 23.73
CA ALA A 507 -15.88 -7.02 24.89
C ALA A 507 -17.30 -6.46 24.70
N LEU A 508 -17.62 -5.94 23.51
CA LEU A 508 -18.96 -5.42 23.18
C LEU A 508 -20.03 -6.53 23.18
N HIS A 509 -19.70 -7.73 22.68
CA HIS A 509 -20.60 -8.89 22.73
C HIS A 509 -20.95 -9.29 24.18
N TYR A 510 -19.97 -9.28 25.07
CA TYR A 510 -20.14 -9.61 26.49
C TYR A 510 -20.51 -8.40 27.35
N LYS A 511 -21.27 -7.46 26.83
CA LYS A 511 -21.65 -6.17 27.45
C LYS A 511 -22.27 -6.20 28.86
N ASN A 512 -22.62 -7.39 29.37
CA ASN A 512 -23.20 -7.60 30.73
C ASN A 512 -22.14 -7.67 31.86
N HIS A 513 -20.85 -7.48 31.53
CA HIS A 513 -19.76 -7.60 32.51
C HIS A 513 -19.36 -6.28 33.19
N PHE A 514 -20.08 -5.17 32.93
CA PHE A 514 -19.84 -3.95 33.66
C PHE A 514 -20.14 -4.12 35.16
N LEU A 515 -19.11 -3.91 35.99
CA LEU A 515 -19.31 -3.72 37.41
C LEU A 515 -19.86 -2.30 37.61
N THR A 516 -21.13 -2.18 37.98
CA THR A 516 -21.67 -0.96 38.53
C THR A 516 -21.02 -0.77 39.90
N SER A 517 -20.10 0.17 40.01
CA SER A 517 -19.57 0.62 41.29
C SER A 517 -20.57 1.51 41.97
#